data_9f36ad63ecbf6d4d8273b8867ba68b50
#
_entry.id   9f36ad63ecbf6d4d8273b8867ba68b50
#
_cell.length_a   1.000
_cell.length_b   1.000
_cell.length_c   1.000
_cell.angle_alpha   90.00
_cell.angle_beta   90.00
_cell.angle_gamma   90.00
#
_symmetry.space_group_name_H-M   'P 1'
#
loop_
_entity.id
_entity.type
_entity.pdbx_description
1 polymer ?
#
loop_
_entity_poly.entity_id
_entity_poly.type
_entity_poly.pdbx_seq_one_letter_code
_entity_poly.pdbx_strand_id
1 'polypeptide(L)'
;MKASAGPCQSGRGDGLSAQGVLDRIDELLELAYRSADLGNLADPLDEAVFILISAQTREQVYRRVFASLKATYPRWVDVLSASRGELERVLKPAGFQVQRASKLAALFAAIERSNIDQGLGPAHGDDLTLEFLHRMSDEEAAAFLVQLPGIGPKSARCILAYSLGRDTFAVDTHVRRILERLELIERRSGKPAHGSIEGLIPKRQRVRLHINLVHHGRAVCLSGRPRCQQCFLVSFCPTGQATVSAKRERPIAVELFAGAGGLGLGFSQAGFQIGVAVEQDRDAAQTYRLNHPGVPVLEADVTKIREDDLDRVAPGISEPDIMIAGPPCQGYSHAGSRDPNAPANGLYKHVSRLAKLLKPKLVLVENVPGVRRVNGVVGFEQRIRRSIANAGYNIERPAMLRAADFGVSQNRRRLVFIGRREDLGPPPPLPEPTHRVPGEQRLTDMSLPETPRLADLLRRLPELPPGVDCEHGVVDGKEFFNASTMAHSKAVIDKISKIKPGDGPISYRRLEMDLARTLIAGHRALPVHPWLHRTISVREAAVIQGFPEWFVFAGSRANQPLQVANAVPPPLAYALARHLLHFLTEE
;
A
#
# COMPACT_ATOMS: atom_id res chain seq x y z
N MET A 1 17.52 3.09 50.72
CA MET A 1 16.15 3.04 50.20
C MET A 1 16.00 4.18 49.23
N LYS A 2 16.15 3.93 47.92
CA LYS A 2 15.82 4.85 46.85
C LYS A 2 14.76 4.16 46.01
N ALA A 3 13.58 4.73 46.01
CA ALA A 3 12.43 4.25 45.25
C ALA A 3 12.72 4.34 43.74
N SER A 4 12.54 3.22 43.03
CA SER A 4 12.57 3.14 41.61
C SER A 4 11.30 3.80 41.07
N ALA A 5 11.45 4.89 40.33
CA ALA A 5 10.37 5.49 39.55
C ALA A 5 9.98 4.51 38.44
N GLY A 6 8.73 4.05 38.47
CA GLY A 6 8.10 3.28 37.40
C GLY A 6 7.88 4.15 36.18
N PRO A 7 7.73 3.56 34.99
CA PRO A 7 7.56 4.29 33.74
C PRO A 7 6.23 5.06 33.74
N CYS A 8 6.34 6.32 33.35
CA CYS A 8 5.25 7.28 33.19
C CYS A 8 4.14 6.71 32.29
N GLN A 9 2.95 6.52 32.83
CA GLN A 9 1.74 6.22 32.05
C GLN A 9 1.25 7.51 31.38
N SER A 10 1.72 7.80 30.18
CA SER A 10 1.06 8.76 29.29
C SER A 10 -0.15 8.07 28.67
N GLY A 11 -1.34 8.66 28.84
CA GLY A 11 -2.60 8.13 28.35
C GLY A 11 -2.55 7.83 26.85
N ARG A 12 -2.61 6.54 26.52
CA ARG A 12 -2.78 6.03 25.16
C ARG A 12 -4.27 5.81 24.96
N GLY A 13 -4.89 6.52 24.01
CA GLY A 13 -6.24 6.23 23.56
C GLY A 13 -6.32 4.75 23.12
N ASP A 14 -7.33 4.04 23.59
CA ASP A 14 -7.78 2.66 23.30
C ASP A 14 -7.51 1.57 24.33
N GLY A 15 -6.96 1.84 25.48
CA GLY A 15 -6.88 0.84 26.58
C GLY A 15 -6.01 -0.40 26.31
N LEU A 16 -5.26 -0.46 25.21
CA LEU A 16 -4.40 -1.57 24.87
C LEU A 16 -3.12 -1.56 25.73
N SER A 17 -2.71 -2.73 26.22
CA SER A 17 -1.39 -2.92 26.82
C SER A 17 -0.27 -2.65 25.79
N ALA A 18 0.95 -2.38 26.24
CA ALA A 18 2.11 -2.22 25.35
C ALA A 18 2.29 -3.43 24.40
N GLN A 19 2.03 -4.65 24.91
CA GLN A 19 2.03 -5.87 24.11
C GLN A 19 0.91 -5.86 23.08
N GLY A 20 -0.31 -5.45 23.42
CA GLY A 20 -1.43 -5.35 22.48
C GLY A 20 -1.19 -4.33 21.36
N VAL A 21 -0.49 -3.23 21.65
CA VAL A 21 -0.04 -2.27 20.63
C VAL A 21 0.99 -2.91 19.70
N LEU A 22 1.97 -3.65 20.24
CA LEU A 22 2.97 -4.35 19.45
C LEU A 22 2.35 -5.42 18.55
N ASP A 23 1.43 -6.22 19.08
CA ASP A 23 0.71 -7.24 18.32
C ASP A 23 -0.08 -6.61 17.16
N ARG A 24 -0.73 -5.47 17.40
CA ARG A 24 -1.47 -4.75 16.36
C ARG A 24 -0.56 -4.16 15.29
N ILE A 25 0.59 -3.62 15.68
CA ILE A 25 1.61 -3.13 14.74
C ILE A 25 2.16 -4.27 13.89
N ASP A 26 2.46 -5.43 14.49
CA ASP A 26 2.92 -6.62 13.78
C ASP A 26 1.88 -7.13 12.77
N GLU A 27 0.59 -7.20 13.17
CA GLU A 27 -0.50 -7.55 12.27
C GLU A 27 -0.62 -6.60 11.07
N LEU A 28 -0.57 -5.28 11.32
CA LEU A 28 -0.66 -4.27 10.25
C LEU A 28 0.53 -4.34 9.30
N LEU A 29 1.73 -4.53 9.85
CA LEU A 29 2.94 -4.71 9.06
C LEU A 29 2.89 -6.00 8.24
N GLU A 30 2.41 -7.09 8.84
CA GLU A 30 2.24 -8.38 8.14
C GLU A 30 1.20 -8.27 7.02
N LEU A 31 0.10 -7.57 7.26
CA LEU A 31 -0.90 -7.29 6.22
C LEU A 31 -0.32 -6.46 5.06
N ALA A 32 0.56 -5.50 5.36
CA ALA A 32 1.13 -4.61 4.37
C ALA A 32 2.30 -5.22 3.58
N TYR A 33 3.15 -6.02 4.25
CA TYR A 33 4.42 -6.51 3.67
C TYR A 33 4.51 -8.03 3.60
N ARG A 34 3.72 -8.76 4.40
CA ARG A 34 3.57 -10.22 4.43
C ARG A 34 4.90 -10.97 4.49
N SER A 35 5.84 -10.45 5.26
CA SER A 35 7.18 -11.03 5.43
C SER A 35 7.88 -11.32 4.11
N ALA A 36 7.72 -10.44 3.11
CA ALA A 36 8.34 -10.58 1.81
C ALA A 36 9.83 -10.80 1.95
N ASP A 37 10.35 -11.73 1.17
CA ASP A 37 11.76 -12.07 1.18
C ASP A 37 12.64 -10.83 0.95
N LEU A 38 13.60 -10.60 1.85
CA LEU A 38 14.61 -9.58 1.71
C LEU A 38 15.75 -10.00 0.76
N GLY A 39 15.66 -11.23 0.23
CA GLY A 39 16.64 -11.84 -0.67
C GLY A 39 17.94 -12.19 0.05
N ASN A 40 17.85 -12.61 1.29
CA ASN A 40 18.93 -13.19 2.07
C ASN A 40 19.21 -14.63 1.62
N LEU A 41 20.37 -15.17 1.99
CA LEU A 41 20.87 -16.43 1.48
C LEU A 41 20.72 -17.56 2.49
N ALA A 42 20.39 -18.78 1.99
CA ALA A 42 20.19 -19.95 2.83
C ALA A 42 21.51 -20.50 3.43
N ASP A 43 22.60 -20.43 2.68
CA ASP A 43 23.91 -20.83 3.19
C ASP A 43 24.46 -19.79 4.16
N PRO A 44 24.86 -20.15 5.37
CA PRO A 44 25.29 -19.19 6.40
C PRO A 44 26.62 -18.49 6.07
N LEU A 45 27.51 -19.09 5.29
CA LEU A 45 28.73 -18.43 4.85
C LEU A 45 28.48 -17.46 3.71
N ASP A 46 27.65 -17.84 2.74
CA ASP A 46 27.19 -16.97 1.68
C ASP A 46 26.51 -15.73 2.27
N GLU A 47 25.63 -15.91 3.27
CA GLU A 47 24.96 -14.81 3.95
C GLU A 47 25.92 -13.91 4.73
N ALA A 48 26.91 -14.47 5.39
CA ALA A 48 27.94 -13.70 6.09
C ALA A 48 28.70 -12.78 5.13
N VAL A 49 29.11 -13.30 3.96
CA VAL A 49 29.76 -12.52 2.91
C VAL A 49 28.81 -11.48 2.31
N PHE A 50 27.57 -11.86 2.05
CA PHE A 50 26.53 -10.99 1.49
C PHE A 50 26.26 -9.79 2.41
N ILE A 51 26.08 -10.02 3.72
CA ILE A 51 25.89 -8.97 4.72
C ILE A 51 27.11 -8.04 4.78
N LEU A 52 28.33 -8.58 4.74
CA LEU A 52 29.54 -7.78 4.78
C LEU A 52 29.64 -6.82 3.58
N ILE A 53 29.26 -7.28 2.38
CA ILE A 53 29.27 -6.47 1.16
C ILE A 53 28.11 -5.47 1.18
N SER A 54 26.98 -5.80 1.77
CA SER A 54 25.77 -4.96 1.78
C SER A 54 25.91 -3.68 2.60
N ALA A 55 26.83 -3.65 3.57
CA ALA A 55 27.02 -2.51 4.48
C ALA A 55 27.27 -1.20 3.70
N GLN A 56 26.42 -0.18 3.90
CA GLN A 56 26.51 1.14 3.22
C GLN A 56 26.52 1.08 1.67
N THR A 57 25.92 0.02 1.10
CA THR A 57 25.85 -0.17 -0.35
C THR A 57 24.40 -0.32 -0.80
N ARG A 58 24.07 0.23 -1.98
CA ARG A 58 22.74 0.07 -2.58
C ARG A 58 22.50 -1.40 -2.96
N GLU A 59 21.27 -1.86 -2.78
CA GLU A 59 20.90 -3.27 -2.98
C GLU A 59 21.31 -3.83 -4.34
N GLN A 60 20.97 -3.16 -5.43
CA GLN A 60 21.34 -3.59 -6.78
C GLN A 60 22.87 -3.74 -6.99
N VAL A 61 23.65 -2.93 -6.26
CA VAL A 61 25.11 -2.96 -6.38
C VAL A 61 25.68 -4.15 -5.61
N TYR A 62 25.31 -4.33 -4.33
CA TYR A 62 25.89 -5.41 -3.55
C TYR A 62 25.47 -6.80 -4.05
N ARG A 63 24.23 -6.96 -4.56
CA ARG A 63 23.79 -8.21 -5.21
C ARG A 63 24.64 -8.55 -6.42
N ARG A 64 24.93 -7.56 -7.28
CA ARG A 64 25.80 -7.74 -8.45
C ARG A 64 27.22 -8.10 -8.04
N VAL A 65 27.76 -7.41 -7.02
CA VAL A 65 29.12 -7.66 -6.53
C VAL A 65 29.22 -9.04 -5.90
N PHE A 66 28.22 -9.49 -5.14
CA PHE A 66 28.19 -10.85 -4.61
C PHE A 66 28.17 -11.90 -5.73
N ALA A 67 27.31 -11.73 -6.74
CA ALA A 67 27.27 -12.62 -7.89
C ALA A 67 28.61 -12.67 -8.64
N SER A 68 29.28 -11.51 -8.82
CA SER A 68 30.61 -11.44 -9.42
C SER A 68 31.67 -12.14 -8.56
N LEU A 69 31.58 -12.00 -7.23
CA LEU A 69 32.51 -12.66 -6.32
C LEU A 69 32.35 -14.20 -6.37
N LYS A 70 31.09 -14.70 -6.37
CA LYS A 70 30.79 -16.13 -6.51
C LYS A 70 31.20 -16.70 -7.88
N ALA A 71 31.07 -15.92 -8.95
CA ALA A 71 31.53 -16.31 -10.28
C ALA A 71 33.07 -16.38 -10.37
N THR A 72 33.77 -15.47 -9.65
CA THR A 72 35.22 -15.46 -9.62
C THR A 72 35.80 -16.55 -8.71
N TYR A 73 35.12 -16.81 -7.60
CA TYR A 73 35.50 -17.80 -6.58
C TYR A 73 34.31 -18.75 -6.33
N PRO A 74 34.10 -19.74 -7.19
CA PRO A 74 33.00 -20.70 -7.04
C PRO A 74 33.05 -21.46 -5.71
N ARG A 75 34.24 -21.78 -5.24
CA ARG A 75 34.52 -22.34 -3.91
C ARG A 75 35.12 -21.24 -3.03
N TRP A 76 34.62 -21.09 -1.81
CA TRP A 76 35.12 -20.07 -0.89
C TRP A 76 36.56 -20.29 -0.46
N VAL A 77 37.03 -21.53 -0.46
CA VAL A 77 38.43 -21.86 -0.19
C VAL A 77 39.39 -21.17 -1.19
N ASP A 78 38.96 -20.92 -2.42
CA ASP A 78 39.81 -20.29 -3.46
C ASP A 78 40.14 -18.84 -3.08
N VAL A 79 39.33 -18.19 -2.26
CA VAL A 79 39.58 -16.83 -1.74
C VAL A 79 40.83 -16.75 -0.86
N LEU A 80 41.18 -17.86 -0.18
CA LEU A 80 42.40 -17.90 0.67
C LEU A 80 43.69 -17.69 -0.14
N SER A 81 43.65 -18.10 -1.41
CA SER A 81 44.79 -17.95 -2.34
C SER A 81 44.76 -16.67 -3.15
N ALA A 82 43.64 -15.91 -3.04
CA ALA A 82 43.47 -14.68 -3.80
C ALA A 82 44.39 -13.57 -3.31
N SER A 83 45.03 -12.88 -4.24
CA SER A 83 45.78 -11.67 -3.90
C SER A 83 44.81 -10.55 -3.43
N ARG A 84 45.28 -9.72 -2.52
CA ARG A 84 44.52 -8.56 -2.08
C ARG A 84 44.03 -7.68 -3.23
N GLY A 85 44.86 -7.48 -4.27
CA GLY A 85 44.52 -6.66 -5.43
C GLY A 85 43.38 -7.26 -6.29
N GLU A 86 43.26 -8.59 -6.33
CA GLU A 86 42.14 -9.28 -7.01
C GLU A 86 40.86 -9.08 -6.26
N LEU A 87 40.85 -9.27 -4.95
CA LEU A 87 39.65 -9.01 -4.11
C LEU A 87 39.20 -7.55 -4.17
N GLU A 88 40.15 -6.59 -4.11
CA GLU A 88 39.86 -5.17 -4.24
C GLU A 88 39.23 -4.83 -5.59
N ARG A 89 39.65 -5.47 -6.67
CA ARG A 89 39.11 -5.27 -8.02
C ARG A 89 37.67 -5.73 -8.13
N VAL A 90 37.35 -6.92 -7.61
CA VAL A 90 35.99 -7.46 -7.62
C VAL A 90 35.05 -6.62 -6.73
N LEU A 91 35.53 -6.16 -5.57
CA LEU A 91 34.74 -5.38 -4.61
C LEU A 91 34.62 -3.89 -4.96
N LYS A 92 35.39 -3.37 -5.93
CA LYS A 92 35.42 -1.95 -6.30
C LYS A 92 34.03 -1.32 -6.53
N PRO A 93 33.08 -1.98 -7.24
CA PRO A 93 31.76 -1.39 -7.48
C PRO A 93 30.95 -1.16 -6.21
N ALA A 94 31.20 -1.92 -5.12
CA ALA A 94 30.52 -1.75 -3.84
C ALA A 94 31.11 -0.58 -3.00
N GLY A 95 32.25 -0.02 -3.38
CA GLY A 95 32.99 0.98 -2.62
C GLY A 95 33.74 0.39 -1.41
N PHE A 96 34.57 1.19 -0.76
CA PHE A 96 35.40 0.74 0.38
C PHE A 96 36.19 -0.55 0.12
N GLN A 97 36.61 -0.79 -1.13
CA GLN A 97 37.18 -2.06 -1.60
C GLN A 97 38.37 -2.51 -0.78
N VAL A 98 39.26 -1.59 -0.36
CA VAL A 98 40.44 -1.90 0.48
C VAL A 98 40.05 -2.48 1.83
N GLN A 99 39.11 -1.83 2.51
CA GLN A 99 38.65 -2.25 3.84
C GLN A 99 37.83 -3.56 3.76
N ARG A 100 37.00 -3.71 2.70
CA ARG A 100 36.22 -4.91 2.47
C ARG A 100 37.06 -6.11 2.12
N ALA A 101 38.05 -5.95 1.24
CA ALA A 101 38.98 -7.00 0.90
C ALA A 101 39.75 -7.49 2.15
N SER A 102 40.23 -6.56 2.98
CA SER A 102 40.91 -6.91 4.24
C SER A 102 39.99 -7.66 5.20
N LYS A 103 38.72 -7.22 5.35
CA LYS A 103 37.75 -7.89 6.22
C LYS A 103 37.37 -9.28 5.70
N LEU A 104 37.16 -9.42 4.38
CA LEU A 104 36.85 -10.71 3.77
C LEU A 104 38.00 -11.69 3.95
N ALA A 105 39.22 -11.30 3.64
CA ALA A 105 40.41 -12.15 3.84
C ALA A 105 40.54 -12.60 5.31
N ALA A 106 40.35 -11.69 6.25
CA ALA A 106 40.38 -12.01 7.68
C ALA A 106 39.22 -12.95 8.09
N LEU A 107 38.01 -12.74 7.54
CA LEU A 107 36.85 -13.60 7.76
C LEU A 107 37.13 -15.03 7.29
N PHE A 108 37.58 -15.20 6.05
CA PHE A 108 37.87 -16.52 5.50
C PHE A 108 38.99 -17.24 6.24
N ALA A 109 40.07 -16.54 6.63
CA ALA A 109 41.14 -17.12 7.44
C ALA A 109 40.66 -17.55 8.84
N ALA A 110 39.71 -16.82 9.44
CA ALA A 110 39.12 -17.21 10.71
C ALA A 110 38.21 -18.45 10.56
N ILE A 111 37.44 -18.53 9.49
CA ILE A 111 36.55 -19.66 9.20
C ILE A 111 37.38 -20.91 8.87
N GLU A 112 38.47 -20.78 8.12
CA GLU A 112 39.39 -21.88 7.83
C GLU A 112 39.93 -22.51 9.13
N ARG A 113 40.42 -21.69 10.04
CA ARG A 113 40.90 -22.18 11.36
C ARG A 113 39.80 -22.92 12.10
N SER A 114 38.59 -22.35 12.15
CA SER A 114 37.47 -22.98 12.80
C SER A 114 37.05 -24.31 12.12
N ASN A 115 37.10 -24.38 10.79
CA ASN A 115 36.80 -25.62 10.06
C ASN A 115 37.85 -26.70 10.38
N ILE A 116 39.13 -26.35 10.46
CA ILE A 116 40.20 -27.30 10.87
C ILE A 116 39.90 -27.85 12.26
N ASP A 117 39.58 -26.98 13.24
CA ASP A 117 39.26 -27.37 14.62
C ASP A 117 38.02 -28.29 14.70
N GLN A 118 37.10 -28.19 13.73
CA GLN A 118 35.90 -29.02 13.62
C GLN A 118 36.10 -30.29 12.76
N GLY A 119 37.30 -30.52 12.22
CA GLY A 119 37.57 -31.62 11.29
C GLY A 119 36.88 -31.44 9.92
N LEU A 120 36.70 -30.19 9.48
CA LEU A 120 36.05 -29.79 8.24
C LEU A 120 37.00 -28.96 7.36
N GLY A 121 36.53 -28.65 6.13
CA GLY A 121 37.20 -27.70 5.25
C GLY A 121 38.35 -28.24 4.41
N PRO A 122 39.27 -27.37 3.93
CA PRO A 122 40.25 -27.68 2.89
C PRO A 122 41.20 -28.83 3.25
N ALA A 123 41.53 -29.00 4.52
CA ALA A 123 42.38 -30.09 5.01
C ALA A 123 41.76 -31.48 4.77
N HIS A 124 40.44 -31.54 4.59
CA HIS A 124 39.68 -32.76 4.30
C HIS A 124 39.12 -32.80 2.87
N GLY A 125 39.53 -31.86 1.98
CA GLY A 125 39.07 -31.77 0.59
C GLY A 125 37.76 -31.02 0.38
N ASP A 126 37.16 -30.51 1.46
CA ASP A 126 35.88 -29.77 1.44
C ASP A 126 36.09 -28.27 1.21
N ASP A 127 35.02 -27.54 0.86
CA ASP A 127 35.00 -26.08 0.87
C ASP A 127 34.92 -25.55 2.30
N LEU A 128 35.09 -24.24 2.45
CA LEU A 128 34.83 -23.57 3.73
C LEU A 128 33.33 -23.56 4.01
N THR A 129 32.94 -23.77 5.29
CA THR A 129 31.54 -23.86 5.69
C THR A 129 31.29 -23.27 7.08
N LEU A 130 30.04 -22.84 7.32
CA LEU A 130 29.48 -22.51 8.63
C LEU A 130 28.31 -23.42 9.01
N GLU A 131 28.07 -24.51 8.26
CA GLU A 131 26.95 -25.44 8.49
C GLU A 131 26.99 -26.11 9.88
N PHE A 132 28.16 -26.21 10.49
CA PHE A 132 28.29 -26.74 11.86
C PHE A 132 27.52 -25.90 12.90
N LEU A 133 27.18 -24.64 12.60
CA LEU A 133 26.36 -23.78 13.46
C LEU A 133 24.96 -24.34 13.69
N HIS A 134 24.44 -25.20 12.80
CA HIS A 134 23.15 -25.87 13.01
C HIS A 134 23.14 -26.77 14.25
N ARG A 135 24.30 -27.22 14.71
CA ARG A 135 24.44 -28.11 15.90
C ARG A 135 24.61 -27.34 17.21
N MET A 136 24.80 -26.00 17.14
CA MET A 136 24.97 -25.13 18.29
C MET A 136 23.63 -24.58 18.78
N SER A 137 23.56 -24.20 20.06
CA SER A 137 22.47 -23.37 20.57
C SER A 137 22.49 -21.97 19.94
N ASP A 138 21.39 -21.21 20.08
CA ASP A 138 21.30 -19.85 19.55
C ASP A 138 22.36 -18.93 20.17
N GLU A 139 22.63 -19.08 21.47
CA GLU A 139 23.60 -18.31 22.23
C GLU A 139 25.03 -18.65 21.79
N GLU A 140 25.36 -19.93 21.65
CA GLU A 140 26.69 -20.39 21.21
C GLU A 140 26.99 -19.94 19.78
N ALA A 141 26.04 -20.14 18.87
CA ALA A 141 26.18 -19.72 17.48
C ALA A 141 26.30 -18.19 17.35
N ALA A 142 25.51 -17.42 18.12
CA ALA A 142 25.64 -15.97 18.16
C ALA A 142 27.00 -15.51 18.69
N ALA A 143 27.47 -16.12 19.77
CA ALA A 143 28.77 -15.83 20.36
C ALA A 143 29.93 -16.15 19.42
N PHE A 144 29.86 -17.27 18.73
CA PHE A 144 30.82 -17.65 17.69
C PHE A 144 30.84 -16.63 16.55
N LEU A 145 29.68 -16.34 15.95
CA LEU A 145 29.56 -15.43 14.81
C LEU A 145 30.10 -14.03 15.11
N VAL A 146 29.88 -13.50 16.31
CA VAL A 146 30.36 -12.17 16.69
C VAL A 146 31.91 -12.12 16.83
N GLN A 147 32.59 -13.24 17.03
CA GLN A 147 34.04 -13.32 17.06
C GLN A 147 34.65 -13.27 15.63
N LEU A 148 33.86 -13.54 14.61
CA LEU A 148 34.33 -13.51 13.22
C LEU A 148 34.60 -12.06 12.74
N PRO A 149 35.74 -11.82 12.06
CA PRO A 149 36.07 -10.50 11.54
C PRO A 149 34.97 -9.91 10.63
N GLY A 150 34.45 -8.74 11.01
CA GLY A 150 33.43 -8.05 10.21
C GLY A 150 31.99 -8.42 10.53
N ILE A 151 31.75 -9.41 11.37
CA ILE A 151 30.43 -9.83 11.83
C ILE A 151 30.15 -9.20 13.21
N GLY A 152 29.18 -8.31 13.27
CA GLY A 152 28.73 -7.71 14.52
C GLY A 152 27.44 -8.36 15.05
N PRO A 153 26.94 -7.96 16.24
CA PRO A 153 25.74 -8.54 16.85
C PRO A 153 24.49 -8.53 15.94
N LYS A 154 24.30 -7.46 15.14
CA LYS A 154 23.21 -7.37 14.15
C LYS A 154 23.38 -8.42 13.05
N SER A 155 24.59 -8.52 12.48
CA SER A 155 24.90 -9.45 11.40
C SER A 155 24.77 -10.90 11.85
N ALA A 156 25.23 -11.22 13.05
CA ALA A 156 25.07 -12.54 13.64
C ALA A 156 23.59 -12.95 13.74
N ARG A 157 22.72 -12.04 14.22
CA ARG A 157 21.27 -12.31 14.29
C ARG A 157 20.61 -12.46 12.93
N CYS A 158 21.07 -11.73 11.91
CA CYS A 158 20.59 -11.93 10.54
C CYS A 158 20.95 -13.33 10.01
N ILE A 159 22.20 -13.78 10.20
CA ILE A 159 22.63 -15.12 9.79
C ILE A 159 21.82 -16.20 10.52
N LEU A 160 21.62 -16.04 11.84
CA LEU A 160 20.80 -16.95 12.63
C LEU A 160 19.36 -17.01 12.12
N ALA A 161 18.75 -15.87 11.82
CA ALA A 161 17.37 -15.78 11.35
C ALA A 161 17.19 -16.35 9.93
N TYR A 162 18.04 -15.92 9.00
CA TYR A 162 17.81 -16.16 7.57
C TYR A 162 18.40 -17.49 7.08
N SER A 163 19.61 -17.84 7.55
CA SER A 163 20.28 -19.05 7.08
C SER A 163 20.04 -20.24 8.01
N LEU A 164 19.92 -20.01 9.31
CA LEU A 164 19.76 -21.09 10.30
C LEU A 164 18.31 -21.26 10.78
N GLY A 165 17.37 -20.41 10.31
CA GLY A 165 15.94 -20.50 10.64
C GLY A 165 15.62 -20.27 12.12
N ARG A 166 16.44 -19.51 12.84
CA ARG A 166 16.29 -19.25 14.29
C ARG A 166 15.39 -18.05 14.58
N ASP A 167 14.59 -18.13 15.62
CA ASP A 167 13.69 -17.07 16.08
C ASP A 167 14.44 -15.92 16.77
N THR A 168 15.32 -15.22 16.05
CA THR A 168 16.08 -14.09 16.54
C THR A 168 15.58 -12.77 15.98
N PHE A 169 15.83 -11.66 16.69
CA PHE A 169 15.43 -10.33 16.27
C PHE A 169 16.64 -9.44 15.97
N ALA A 170 16.91 -9.21 14.72
CA ALA A 170 17.98 -8.30 14.32
C ALA A 170 17.51 -6.84 14.40
N VAL A 171 18.30 -5.97 15.03
CA VAL A 171 18.01 -4.54 15.12
C VAL A 171 18.95 -3.78 14.21
N ASP A 172 18.47 -3.49 12.99
CA ASP A 172 19.18 -2.64 12.05
C ASP A 172 18.79 -1.15 12.21
N THR A 173 19.31 -0.30 11.35
CA THR A 173 19.02 1.15 11.39
C THR A 173 17.57 1.47 11.06
N HIS A 174 16.89 0.65 10.25
CA HIS A 174 15.46 0.80 9.93
C HIS A 174 14.61 0.41 11.12
N VAL A 175 14.83 -0.79 11.64
CA VAL A 175 14.13 -1.34 12.81
C VAL A 175 14.26 -0.40 14.00
N ARG A 176 15.50 -0.02 14.37
CA ARG A 176 15.77 0.89 15.48
C ARG A 176 15.00 2.20 15.33
N ARG A 177 15.12 2.86 14.17
CA ARG A 177 14.46 4.15 13.91
C ARG A 177 12.94 4.07 14.06
N ILE A 178 12.33 2.98 13.57
CA ILE A 178 10.88 2.81 13.64
C ILE A 178 10.46 2.57 15.09
N LEU A 179 11.12 1.66 15.80
CA LEU A 179 10.81 1.38 17.22
C LEU A 179 10.99 2.61 18.11
N GLU A 180 12.02 3.44 17.86
CA GLU A 180 12.23 4.72 18.56
C GLU A 180 11.12 5.75 18.23
N ARG A 181 10.62 5.80 16.99
CA ARG A 181 9.53 6.70 16.59
C ARG A 181 8.16 6.25 17.12
N LEU A 182 7.98 4.96 17.29
CA LEU A 182 6.83 4.35 17.92
C LEU A 182 6.88 4.42 19.47
N GLU A 183 8.01 4.91 20.03
CA GLU A 183 8.26 4.94 21.48
C GLU A 183 8.16 3.56 22.16
N LEU A 184 8.43 2.49 21.40
CA LEU A 184 8.54 1.13 21.91
C LEU A 184 9.91 0.87 22.54
N ILE A 185 10.90 1.69 22.20
CA ILE A 185 12.24 1.72 22.81
C ILE A 185 12.70 3.17 23.04
N GLU A 186 13.52 3.35 24.06
CA GLU A 186 14.08 4.68 24.35
C GLU A 186 15.11 5.12 23.30
N ARG A 187 15.09 6.42 22.97
CA ARG A 187 16.12 7.06 22.16
C ARG A 187 17.40 7.22 23.00
N ARG A 188 18.28 6.24 22.94
CA ARG A 188 19.60 6.31 23.62
C ARG A 188 20.71 6.58 22.61
N SER A 189 21.67 7.44 22.99
CA SER A 189 22.95 7.56 22.31
C SER A 189 23.78 6.30 22.59
N GLY A 190 24.03 5.48 21.56
CA GLY A 190 24.81 4.26 21.68
C GLY A 190 24.26 3.08 20.86
N LYS A 191 24.96 1.96 20.87
CA LYS A 191 24.50 0.74 20.22
C LYS A 191 23.34 0.14 21.03
N PRO A 192 22.21 -0.26 20.40
CA PRO A 192 21.11 -0.87 21.11
C PRO A 192 21.55 -2.19 21.75
N ALA A 193 21.10 -2.44 22.97
CA ALA A 193 21.22 -3.76 23.57
C ALA A 193 20.21 -4.69 22.86
N HIS A 194 20.66 -5.43 21.86
CA HIS A 194 19.80 -6.32 21.05
C HIS A 194 18.96 -7.27 21.91
N GLY A 195 19.54 -7.81 22.99
CA GLY A 195 18.84 -8.75 23.89
C GLY A 195 17.66 -8.13 24.63
N SER A 196 17.73 -6.85 25.04
CA SER A 196 16.61 -6.19 25.73
C SER A 196 15.43 -5.92 24.80
N ILE A 197 15.68 -5.58 23.53
CA ILE A 197 14.63 -5.39 22.52
C ILE A 197 14.02 -6.72 22.12
N GLU A 198 14.86 -7.73 21.93
CA GLU A 198 14.44 -9.09 21.57
C GLU A 198 13.52 -9.71 22.63
N GLY A 199 13.76 -9.41 23.91
CA GLY A 199 12.92 -9.86 25.04
C GLY A 199 11.50 -9.27 25.03
N LEU A 200 11.28 -8.13 24.38
CA LEU A 200 9.96 -7.51 24.23
C LEU A 200 9.10 -8.17 23.15
N ILE A 201 9.70 -8.95 22.25
CA ILE A 201 9.04 -9.49 21.07
C ILE A 201 8.89 -11.00 21.20
N PRO A 202 7.65 -11.55 21.13
CA PRO A 202 7.41 -12.99 21.15
C PRO A 202 8.21 -13.70 20.05
N LYS A 203 8.82 -14.86 20.36
CA LYS A 203 9.70 -15.59 19.45
C LYS A 203 9.09 -15.74 18.05
N ARG A 204 7.85 -16.23 17.98
CA ARG A 204 7.11 -16.44 16.70
C ARG A 204 6.93 -15.20 15.81
N GLN A 205 7.10 -13.98 16.37
CA GLN A 205 6.92 -12.72 15.64
C GLN A 205 8.25 -12.12 15.19
N ARG A 206 9.37 -12.54 15.76
CA ARG A 206 10.68 -11.87 15.62
C ARG A 206 11.13 -11.72 14.18
N VAL A 207 11.20 -12.80 13.43
CA VAL A 207 11.71 -12.79 12.05
C VAL A 207 10.78 -11.99 11.13
N ARG A 208 9.48 -12.27 11.17
CA ARG A 208 8.51 -11.55 10.33
C ARG A 208 8.44 -10.07 10.66
N LEU A 209 8.41 -9.72 11.95
CA LEU A 209 8.38 -8.32 12.37
C LEU A 209 9.64 -7.57 11.92
N HIS A 210 10.82 -8.21 12.03
CA HIS A 210 12.07 -7.64 11.52
C HIS A 210 11.99 -7.36 10.01
N ILE A 211 11.60 -8.35 9.21
CA ILE A 211 11.48 -8.25 7.74
C ILE A 211 10.54 -7.10 7.38
N ASN A 212 9.35 -7.08 7.97
CA ASN A 212 8.31 -6.09 7.67
C ASN A 212 8.71 -4.68 8.10
N LEU A 213 9.42 -4.52 9.24
CA LEU A 213 9.97 -3.24 9.67
C LEU A 213 11.05 -2.73 8.71
N VAL A 214 11.88 -3.62 8.16
CA VAL A 214 12.87 -3.22 7.13
C VAL A 214 12.17 -2.71 5.88
N HIS A 215 11.15 -3.41 5.38
CA HIS A 215 10.34 -2.95 4.25
C HIS A 215 9.69 -1.60 4.54
N HIS A 216 9.05 -1.44 5.69
CA HIS A 216 8.43 -0.19 6.11
C HIS A 216 9.45 0.96 6.21
N GLY A 217 10.64 0.66 6.73
CA GLY A 217 11.74 1.62 6.84
C GLY A 217 12.33 2.07 5.51
N ARG A 218 12.29 1.20 4.50
CA ARG A 218 12.73 1.51 3.13
C ARG A 218 11.67 2.28 2.34
N ALA A 219 10.39 1.94 2.50
CA ALA A 219 9.30 2.49 1.70
C ALA A 219 8.66 3.74 2.29
N VAL A 220 8.40 3.78 3.59
CA VAL A 220 7.55 4.78 4.25
C VAL A 220 8.29 5.56 5.34
N CYS A 221 8.84 4.85 6.34
CA CYS A 221 9.47 5.49 7.48
C CYS A 221 10.94 5.87 7.19
N LEU A 222 11.17 6.76 6.23
CA LEU A 222 12.51 7.19 5.80
C LEU A 222 13.27 7.94 6.90
N SER A 223 14.62 7.95 6.85
CA SER A 223 15.46 8.56 7.89
C SER A 223 15.30 10.09 7.95
N GLY A 224 15.37 10.78 6.82
CA GLY A 224 15.29 12.24 6.76
C GLY A 224 13.85 12.76 6.78
N ARG A 225 13.08 12.47 5.76
CA ARG A 225 11.68 12.91 5.60
C ARG A 225 10.74 11.69 5.56
N PRO A 226 10.24 11.22 6.68
CA PRO A 226 9.29 10.12 6.70
C PRO A 226 7.97 10.51 6.03
N ARG A 227 7.35 9.53 5.36
CA ARG A 227 6.06 9.71 4.67
C ARG A 227 4.91 9.48 5.66
N CYS A 228 4.90 10.22 6.79
CA CYS A 228 3.93 10.02 7.87
C CYS A 228 2.47 10.14 7.40
N GLN A 229 2.21 10.93 6.36
CA GLN A 229 0.88 11.08 5.78
C GLN A 229 0.38 9.81 5.05
N GLN A 230 1.30 8.92 4.64
CA GLN A 230 1.00 7.66 3.95
C GLN A 230 1.24 6.45 4.87
N CYS A 231 1.61 6.72 6.13
CA CYS A 231 2.00 5.69 7.08
C CYS A 231 0.78 5.11 7.79
N PHE A 232 0.52 3.84 7.59
CA PHE A 232 -0.58 3.12 8.26
C PHE A 232 -0.33 2.89 9.76
N LEU A 233 0.90 3.13 10.25
CA LEU A 233 1.23 3.08 11.68
C LEU A 233 1.10 4.45 12.37
N VAL A 234 0.63 5.49 11.68
CA VAL A 234 0.60 6.86 12.22
C VAL A 234 -0.21 6.98 13.51
N SER A 235 -1.32 6.24 13.62
CA SER A 235 -2.17 6.22 14.83
C SER A 235 -1.46 5.66 16.07
N PHE A 236 -0.45 4.82 15.89
CA PHE A 236 0.37 4.25 16.96
C PHE A 236 1.71 4.97 17.13
N CYS A 237 2.01 5.96 16.28
CA CYS A 237 3.32 6.59 16.20
C CYS A 237 3.29 8.04 16.72
N PRO A 238 3.72 8.33 17.96
CA PRO A 238 3.76 9.70 18.49
C PRO A 238 4.55 10.67 17.61
N THR A 239 5.71 10.24 17.08
CA THR A 239 6.49 11.03 16.12
C THR A 239 5.70 11.29 14.82
N GLY A 240 4.95 10.30 14.34
CA GLY A 240 4.11 10.41 13.15
C GLY A 240 2.96 11.38 13.38
N GLN A 241 2.26 11.23 14.49
CA GLN A 241 1.17 12.12 14.90
C GLN A 241 1.65 13.56 15.04
N ALA A 242 2.76 13.80 15.75
CA ALA A 242 3.36 15.12 15.87
C ALA A 242 3.76 15.72 14.51
N THR A 243 4.32 14.90 13.60
CA THR A 243 4.71 15.33 12.25
C THR A 243 3.48 15.70 11.40
N VAL A 244 2.39 14.99 11.58
CA VAL A 244 1.13 15.24 10.89
C VAL A 244 0.40 16.43 11.49
N SER A 245 0.38 16.59 12.83
CA SER A 245 -0.26 17.69 13.54
C SER A 245 0.49 19.02 13.43
N ALA A 246 1.81 19.00 13.27
CA ALA A 246 2.63 20.20 13.09
C ALA A 246 2.45 20.89 11.71
N LYS A 247 1.77 20.23 10.77
CA LYS A 247 1.30 20.88 9.54
C LYS A 247 -0.12 21.36 9.77
N ARG A 248 -0.40 22.68 9.55
CA ARG A 248 -1.72 23.34 9.50
C ARG A 248 -2.89 22.37 9.65
N GLU A 249 -3.86 22.67 10.49
CA GLU A 249 -5.10 21.89 10.64
C GLU A 249 -5.59 21.46 9.26
N ARG A 250 -5.61 20.15 9.04
CA ARG A 250 -6.05 19.60 7.77
C ARG A 250 -7.55 19.73 7.70
N PRO A 251 -8.12 20.17 6.58
CA PRO A 251 -9.57 20.17 6.45
C PRO A 251 -10.10 18.75 6.61
N ILE A 252 -11.18 18.65 7.37
CA ILE A 252 -11.81 17.37 7.73
C ILE A 252 -12.86 17.01 6.69
N ALA A 253 -12.77 15.78 6.18
CA ALA A 253 -13.77 15.20 5.29
C ALA A 253 -14.56 14.09 5.99
N VAL A 254 -15.87 14.07 5.80
CA VAL A 254 -16.76 12.95 6.14
C VAL A 254 -17.11 12.21 4.85
N GLU A 255 -16.88 10.91 4.80
CA GLU A 255 -17.13 10.09 3.61
C GLU A 255 -18.33 9.18 3.81
N LEU A 256 -19.35 9.32 2.95
CA LEU A 256 -20.56 8.50 2.95
C LEU A 256 -20.54 7.57 1.73
N PHE A 257 -21.04 6.34 1.91
CA PHE A 257 -21.00 5.30 0.86
C PHE A 257 -19.57 5.05 0.41
N ALA A 258 -18.68 4.88 1.38
CA ALA A 258 -17.24 4.92 1.18
C ALA A 258 -16.72 3.80 0.27
N GLY A 259 -17.44 2.66 0.17
CA GLY A 259 -17.02 1.53 -0.61
C GLY A 259 -15.62 1.04 -0.18
N ALA A 260 -14.79 0.74 -1.16
CA ALA A 260 -13.39 0.37 -0.92
C ALA A 260 -12.48 1.56 -0.53
N GLY A 261 -12.99 2.81 -0.57
CA GLY A 261 -12.22 3.99 -0.17
C GLY A 261 -11.46 4.70 -1.29
N GLY A 262 -11.85 4.53 -2.55
CA GLY A 262 -11.16 5.21 -3.67
C GLY A 262 -11.29 6.72 -3.62
N LEU A 263 -12.47 7.24 -3.21
CA LEU A 263 -12.72 8.67 -3.05
C LEU A 263 -11.91 9.21 -1.86
N GLY A 264 -12.01 8.58 -0.69
CA GLY A 264 -11.25 8.93 0.51
C GLY A 264 -9.74 8.87 0.31
N LEU A 265 -9.24 7.91 -0.49
CA LEU A 265 -7.82 7.82 -0.82
C LEU A 265 -7.33 9.07 -1.56
N GLY A 266 -8.07 9.50 -2.59
CA GLY A 266 -7.72 10.71 -3.33
C GLY A 266 -7.74 11.96 -2.44
N PHE A 267 -8.75 12.09 -1.57
CA PHE A 267 -8.84 13.19 -0.61
C PHE A 267 -7.70 13.17 0.41
N SER A 268 -7.39 12.00 0.98
CA SER A 268 -6.26 11.86 1.91
C SER A 268 -4.93 12.22 1.26
N GLN A 269 -4.70 11.80 0.01
CA GLN A 269 -3.51 12.13 -0.77
C GLN A 269 -3.41 13.64 -1.07
N ALA A 270 -4.53 14.31 -1.23
CA ALA A 270 -4.61 15.75 -1.45
C ALA A 270 -4.35 16.58 -0.18
N GLY A 271 -4.41 15.96 1.00
CA GLY A 271 -4.13 16.62 2.27
C GLY A 271 -5.33 16.75 3.21
N PHE A 272 -6.48 16.20 2.89
CA PHE A 272 -7.61 16.11 3.81
C PHE A 272 -7.38 15.03 4.88
N GLN A 273 -7.97 15.23 6.03
CA GLN A 273 -8.15 14.20 7.04
C GLN A 273 -9.56 13.61 6.87
N ILE A 274 -9.66 12.30 6.64
CA ILE A 274 -10.96 11.64 6.70
C ILE A 274 -11.29 11.43 8.17
N GLY A 275 -12.28 12.17 8.68
CA GLY A 275 -12.70 12.11 10.07
C GLY A 275 -13.52 10.85 10.37
N VAL A 276 -14.38 10.46 9.43
CA VAL A 276 -15.15 9.20 9.51
C VAL A 276 -15.56 8.76 8.10
N ALA A 277 -15.58 7.45 7.88
CA ALA A 277 -16.13 6.81 6.69
C ALA A 277 -17.34 5.94 7.06
N VAL A 278 -18.39 6.00 6.24
CA VAL A 278 -19.61 5.21 6.42
C VAL A 278 -19.78 4.25 5.26
N GLU A 279 -19.84 2.95 5.55
CA GLU A 279 -20.05 1.88 4.57
C GLU A 279 -20.86 0.74 5.19
N GLN A 280 -21.85 0.23 4.45
CA GLN A 280 -22.71 -0.86 4.95
C GLN A 280 -22.22 -2.26 4.54
N ASP A 281 -21.47 -2.36 3.43
CA ASP A 281 -20.93 -3.63 2.95
C ASP A 281 -19.71 -4.00 3.78
N ARG A 282 -19.76 -5.16 4.43
CA ARG A 282 -18.72 -5.64 5.34
C ARG A 282 -17.36 -5.80 4.65
N ASP A 283 -17.34 -6.37 3.44
CA ASP A 283 -16.10 -6.62 2.70
C ASP A 283 -15.46 -5.30 2.26
N ALA A 284 -16.28 -4.34 1.80
CA ALA A 284 -15.83 -3.00 1.45
C ALA A 284 -15.34 -2.21 2.67
N ALA A 285 -16.06 -2.27 3.80
CA ALA A 285 -15.64 -1.66 5.06
C ALA A 285 -14.32 -2.25 5.57
N GLN A 286 -14.12 -3.56 5.43
CA GLN A 286 -12.85 -4.22 5.75
C GLN A 286 -11.72 -3.74 4.81
N THR A 287 -11.96 -3.67 3.51
CA THR A 287 -11.03 -3.09 2.54
C THR A 287 -10.66 -1.65 2.93
N TYR A 288 -11.66 -0.85 3.29
CA TYR A 288 -11.43 0.53 3.73
C TYR A 288 -10.49 0.58 4.94
N ARG A 289 -10.77 -0.19 5.98
CA ARG A 289 -9.94 -0.24 7.21
C ARG A 289 -8.50 -0.65 6.95
N LEU A 290 -8.28 -1.57 6.01
CA LEU A 290 -6.94 -2.03 5.64
C LEU A 290 -6.10 -0.92 4.98
N ASN A 291 -6.72 -0.10 4.14
CA ASN A 291 -6.01 0.87 3.31
C ASN A 291 -6.05 2.30 3.84
N HIS A 292 -6.92 2.58 4.82
CA HIS A 292 -7.07 3.87 5.50
C HIS A 292 -6.88 3.72 7.02
N PRO A 293 -5.69 3.32 7.47
CA PRO A 293 -5.44 3.11 8.90
C PRO A 293 -5.65 4.40 9.68
N GLY A 294 -6.29 4.28 10.84
CA GLY A 294 -6.60 5.42 11.71
C GLY A 294 -7.86 6.19 11.31
N VAL A 295 -8.53 5.85 10.21
CA VAL A 295 -9.84 6.40 9.88
C VAL A 295 -10.93 5.57 10.56
N PRO A 296 -11.78 6.17 11.42
CA PRO A 296 -12.95 5.49 11.96
C PRO A 296 -13.90 5.05 10.84
N VAL A 297 -14.28 3.78 10.79
CA VAL A 297 -15.22 3.24 9.79
C VAL A 297 -16.47 2.77 10.50
N LEU A 298 -17.57 3.49 10.29
CA LEU A 298 -18.89 3.11 10.74
C LEU A 298 -19.52 2.15 9.73
N GLU A 299 -19.53 0.86 10.07
CA GLU A 299 -20.19 -0.18 9.29
C GLU A 299 -21.70 -0.15 9.55
N ALA A 300 -22.42 0.67 8.79
CA ALA A 300 -23.84 0.93 9.00
C ALA A 300 -24.56 1.35 7.73
N ASP A 301 -25.87 1.09 7.72
CA ASP A 301 -26.79 1.63 6.73
C ASP A 301 -26.98 3.14 6.96
N VAL A 302 -26.60 3.95 5.99
CA VAL A 302 -26.68 5.41 6.04
C VAL A 302 -28.07 5.94 6.38
N THR A 303 -29.13 5.17 6.06
CA THR A 303 -30.53 5.55 6.34
C THR A 303 -30.84 5.58 7.84
N LYS A 304 -30.08 4.84 8.64
CA LYS A 304 -30.28 4.66 10.08
C LYS A 304 -29.35 5.53 10.93
N ILE A 305 -28.32 6.16 10.33
CA ILE A 305 -27.33 6.95 11.07
C ILE A 305 -27.95 8.18 11.70
N ARG A 306 -27.63 8.39 12.96
CA ARG A 306 -27.93 9.58 13.77
C ARG A 306 -26.64 10.32 14.12
N GLU A 307 -26.78 11.52 14.65
CA GLU A 307 -25.66 12.34 15.11
C GLU A 307 -24.81 11.62 16.16
N ASP A 308 -25.48 11.04 17.18
CA ASP A 308 -24.82 10.29 18.26
C ASP A 308 -23.99 9.10 17.75
N ASP A 309 -24.37 8.50 16.62
CA ASP A 309 -23.62 7.38 16.03
C ASP A 309 -22.29 7.86 15.43
N LEU A 310 -22.30 9.04 14.82
CA LEU A 310 -21.09 9.66 14.26
C LEU A 310 -20.18 10.19 15.37
N ASP A 311 -20.75 10.88 16.37
CA ASP A 311 -19.98 11.41 17.49
C ASP A 311 -19.34 10.31 18.35
N ARG A 312 -20.02 9.16 18.51
CA ARG A 312 -19.47 7.97 19.20
C ARG A 312 -18.23 7.41 18.53
N VAL A 313 -18.20 7.40 17.18
CA VAL A 313 -17.12 6.81 16.38
C VAL A 313 -16.03 7.83 16.08
N ALA A 314 -16.39 9.10 15.96
CA ALA A 314 -15.50 10.22 15.66
C ALA A 314 -15.90 11.44 16.52
N PRO A 315 -15.53 11.47 17.81
CA PRO A 315 -15.89 12.55 18.72
C PRO A 315 -15.48 13.93 18.18
N GLY A 316 -16.41 14.89 18.20
CA GLY A 316 -16.19 16.23 17.72
C GLY A 316 -16.22 16.41 16.20
N ILE A 317 -16.79 15.45 15.45
CA ILE A 317 -16.90 15.51 13.98
C ILE A 317 -17.95 16.53 13.48
N SER A 318 -18.50 17.37 14.34
CA SER A 318 -19.43 18.44 13.97
C SER A 318 -18.74 19.47 13.05
N GLU A 319 -19.49 19.98 12.07
CA GLU A 319 -19.02 20.99 11.10
C GLU A 319 -17.72 20.61 10.35
N PRO A 320 -17.66 19.45 9.68
CA PRO A 320 -16.50 19.11 8.87
C PRO A 320 -16.36 20.10 7.70
N ASP A 321 -15.16 20.24 7.16
CA ASP A 321 -14.93 21.15 6.03
C ASP A 321 -15.64 20.66 4.77
N ILE A 322 -15.70 19.35 4.55
CA ILE A 322 -16.38 18.76 3.40
C ILE A 322 -17.04 17.42 3.73
N MET A 323 -18.21 17.18 3.14
CA MET A 323 -18.82 15.88 3.06
C MET A 323 -18.75 15.35 1.63
N ILE A 324 -18.17 14.17 1.47
CA ILE A 324 -18.00 13.50 0.17
C ILE A 324 -18.85 12.24 0.11
N ALA A 325 -19.50 11.96 -1.01
CA ALA A 325 -20.42 10.85 -1.13
C ALA A 325 -20.51 10.29 -2.55
N GLY A 326 -20.53 8.95 -2.66
CA GLY A 326 -20.82 8.22 -3.89
C GLY A 326 -22.08 7.35 -3.74
N PRO A 327 -23.30 7.92 -3.58
CA PRO A 327 -24.50 7.14 -3.34
C PRO A 327 -24.80 6.18 -4.49
N PRO A 328 -25.16 4.91 -4.21
CA PRO A 328 -25.43 3.92 -5.22
C PRO A 328 -26.66 4.32 -6.06
N CYS A 329 -26.56 4.11 -7.37
CA CYS A 329 -27.62 4.36 -8.36
C CYS A 329 -27.84 3.13 -9.24
N GLN A 330 -28.14 1.99 -8.61
CA GLN A 330 -28.29 0.71 -9.31
C GLN A 330 -29.44 0.72 -10.34
N GLY A 331 -30.50 1.48 -10.08
CA GLY A 331 -31.62 1.65 -11.01
C GLY A 331 -31.30 2.51 -12.24
N TYR A 332 -30.12 3.17 -12.28
CA TYR A 332 -29.73 4.10 -13.34
C TYR A 332 -28.40 3.72 -14.02
N SER A 333 -27.71 2.71 -13.49
CA SER A 333 -26.49 2.23 -14.11
C SER A 333 -26.79 1.34 -15.33
N HIS A 334 -25.94 1.39 -16.35
CA HIS A 334 -26.06 0.49 -17.52
C HIS A 334 -25.93 -1.00 -17.15
N ALA A 335 -25.38 -1.30 -15.98
CA ALA A 335 -25.17 -2.64 -15.44
C ALA A 335 -26.21 -3.06 -14.39
N GLY A 336 -27.10 -2.15 -13.97
CA GLY A 336 -28.11 -2.39 -12.95
C GLY A 336 -29.47 -2.80 -13.52
N SER A 337 -30.45 -2.99 -12.61
CA SER A 337 -31.82 -3.42 -12.94
C SER A 337 -32.61 -2.44 -13.82
N ARG A 338 -32.15 -1.20 -13.95
CA ARG A 338 -32.84 -0.08 -14.61
C ARG A 338 -34.25 0.18 -14.07
N ASP A 339 -34.49 -0.20 -12.80
CA ASP A 339 -35.74 0.07 -12.12
C ASP A 339 -35.73 1.49 -11.51
N PRO A 340 -36.52 2.42 -12.03
CA PRO A 340 -36.58 3.78 -11.52
C PRO A 340 -37.12 3.87 -10.08
N ASN A 341 -37.80 2.83 -9.59
CA ASN A 341 -38.39 2.76 -8.25
C ASN A 341 -37.50 2.02 -7.25
N ALA A 342 -36.32 1.55 -7.64
CA ALA A 342 -35.40 0.86 -6.74
C ALA A 342 -35.12 1.72 -5.50
N PRO A 343 -35.21 1.17 -4.26
CA PRO A 343 -35.00 1.93 -3.01
C PRO A 343 -33.65 2.65 -2.97
N ALA A 344 -32.61 2.04 -3.58
CA ALA A 344 -31.27 2.63 -3.67
C ALA A 344 -31.25 4.00 -4.37
N ASN A 345 -32.21 4.27 -5.26
CA ASN A 345 -32.31 5.55 -5.95
C ASN A 345 -32.68 6.71 -5.00
N GLY A 346 -33.21 6.44 -3.82
CA GLY A 346 -33.55 7.44 -2.80
C GLY A 346 -32.43 7.81 -1.85
N LEU A 347 -31.28 7.11 -1.90
CA LEU A 347 -30.21 7.24 -0.90
C LEU A 347 -29.52 8.62 -0.92
N TYR A 348 -29.54 9.34 -2.03
CA TYR A 348 -29.05 10.74 -2.10
C TYR A 348 -29.75 11.67 -1.11
N LYS A 349 -31.01 11.38 -0.69
CA LYS A 349 -31.72 12.16 0.33
C LYS A 349 -31.03 12.11 1.70
N HIS A 350 -30.34 11.01 1.98
CA HIS A 350 -29.60 10.86 3.22
C HIS A 350 -28.28 11.65 3.20
N VAL A 351 -27.69 11.88 2.02
CA VAL A 351 -26.60 12.85 1.87
C VAL A 351 -27.08 14.23 2.32
N SER A 352 -28.21 14.71 1.78
CA SER A 352 -28.78 16.03 2.13
C SER A 352 -29.20 16.09 3.62
N ARG A 353 -29.75 14.99 4.18
CA ARG A 353 -30.11 14.90 5.59
C ARG A 353 -28.87 15.05 6.50
N LEU A 354 -27.81 14.32 6.20
CA LEU A 354 -26.56 14.40 6.97
C LEU A 354 -25.82 15.72 6.73
N ALA A 355 -25.90 16.29 5.52
CA ALA A 355 -25.37 17.63 5.25
C ALA A 355 -26.08 18.70 6.09
N LYS A 356 -27.40 18.59 6.26
CA LYS A 356 -28.17 19.50 7.13
C LYS A 356 -27.81 19.35 8.61
N LEU A 357 -27.47 18.13 9.02
CA LEU A 357 -27.09 17.78 10.39
C LEU A 357 -25.67 18.27 10.72
N LEU A 358 -24.69 17.88 9.90
CA LEU A 358 -23.26 18.14 10.12
C LEU A 358 -22.79 19.50 9.62
N LYS A 359 -23.59 20.19 8.79
CA LYS A 359 -23.31 21.54 8.22
C LYS A 359 -21.90 21.71 7.62
N PRO A 360 -21.39 20.75 6.81
CA PRO A 360 -20.08 20.92 6.16
C PRO A 360 -20.03 22.21 5.33
N LYS A 361 -18.86 22.79 5.16
CA LYS A 361 -18.66 23.96 4.28
C LYS A 361 -18.95 23.60 2.82
N LEU A 362 -18.52 22.40 2.40
CA LEU A 362 -18.72 21.85 1.05
C LEU A 362 -19.41 20.48 1.09
N VAL A 363 -20.18 20.19 0.06
CA VAL A 363 -20.75 18.86 -0.22
C VAL A 363 -20.37 18.45 -1.63
N LEU A 364 -19.70 17.30 -1.78
CA LEU A 364 -19.40 16.69 -3.06
C LEU A 364 -20.19 15.40 -3.21
N VAL A 365 -20.96 15.27 -4.31
CA VAL A 365 -21.65 14.04 -4.65
C VAL A 365 -21.20 13.56 -6.03
N GLU A 366 -20.69 12.33 -6.09
CA GLU A 366 -20.33 11.65 -7.35
C GLU A 366 -21.44 10.69 -7.75
N ASN A 367 -21.69 10.59 -9.06
CA ASN A 367 -22.65 9.64 -9.57
C ASN A 367 -22.38 9.21 -11.03
N VAL A 368 -23.10 8.19 -11.48
CA VAL A 368 -22.99 7.68 -12.86
C VAL A 368 -23.72 8.58 -13.87
N PRO A 369 -23.29 8.61 -15.17
CA PRO A 369 -23.92 9.42 -16.20
C PRO A 369 -25.41 9.14 -16.43
N GLY A 370 -25.86 7.91 -16.15
CA GLY A 370 -27.25 7.48 -16.33
C GLY A 370 -28.27 8.28 -15.51
N VAL A 371 -27.81 8.97 -14.46
CA VAL A 371 -28.63 9.85 -13.62
C VAL A 371 -29.22 11.04 -14.40
N ARG A 372 -28.60 11.45 -15.51
CA ARG A 372 -29.13 12.53 -16.37
C ARG A 372 -30.38 12.12 -17.16
N ARG A 373 -30.49 10.84 -17.56
CA ARG A 373 -31.59 10.32 -18.35
C ARG A 373 -32.01 8.94 -17.85
N VAL A 374 -33.24 8.85 -17.37
CA VAL A 374 -33.87 7.58 -16.99
C VAL A 374 -35.10 7.38 -17.84
N ASN A 375 -35.12 6.34 -18.69
CA ASN A 375 -36.26 5.98 -19.55
C ASN A 375 -36.83 7.19 -20.34
N GLY A 376 -35.96 8.09 -20.82
CA GLY A 376 -36.39 9.30 -21.52
C GLY A 376 -36.88 10.44 -20.64
N VAL A 377 -37.00 10.24 -19.33
CA VAL A 377 -37.44 11.28 -18.37
C VAL A 377 -36.19 12.06 -17.87
N VAL A 378 -36.13 13.34 -18.20
CA VAL A 378 -35.18 14.30 -17.67
C VAL A 378 -35.58 14.61 -16.23
N GLY A 379 -34.68 14.47 -15.26
CA GLY A 379 -35.03 15.03 -13.97
C GLY A 379 -34.43 14.43 -12.70
N PHE A 380 -33.72 13.28 -12.73
CA PHE A 380 -33.15 12.76 -11.48
C PHE A 380 -31.97 13.61 -11.00
N GLU A 381 -31.14 14.11 -11.91
CA GLU A 381 -30.12 15.14 -11.66
C GLU A 381 -30.72 16.33 -10.90
N GLN A 382 -31.89 16.84 -11.34
CA GLN A 382 -32.57 17.96 -10.70
C GLN A 382 -33.07 17.62 -9.29
N ARG A 383 -33.47 16.35 -9.04
CA ARG A 383 -33.90 15.90 -7.70
C ARG A 383 -32.72 15.93 -6.71
N ILE A 384 -31.55 15.45 -7.12
CA ILE A 384 -30.33 15.52 -6.29
C ILE A 384 -30.00 16.99 -5.99
N ARG A 385 -29.97 17.85 -7.01
CA ARG A 385 -29.72 19.28 -6.84
C ARG A 385 -30.69 19.93 -5.86
N ARG A 386 -32.00 19.75 -6.05
CA ARG A 386 -33.02 20.30 -5.15
C ARG A 386 -32.85 19.77 -3.72
N SER A 387 -32.50 18.52 -3.56
CA SER A 387 -32.30 17.93 -2.23
C SER A 387 -31.14 18.59 -1.48
N ILE A 388 -30.03 18.85 -2.19
CA ILE A 388 -28.85 19.53 -1.63
C ILE A 388 -29.15 21.01 -1.38
N ALA A 389 -29.83 21.70 -2.32
CA ALA A 389 -30.26 23.08 -2.13
C ALA A 389 -31.18 23.24 -0.92
N ASN A 390 -32.16 22.33 -0.74
CA ASN A 390 -33.07 22.34 0.42
C ASN A 390 -32.36 22.04 1.76
N ALA A 391 -31.11 21.58 1.70
CA ALA A 391 -30.26 21.39 2.88
C ALA A 391 -29.44 22.65 3.23
N GLY A 392 -29.57 23.76 2.48
CA GLY A 392 -28.90 25.03 2.75
C GLY A 392 -27.58 25.21 1.97
N TYR A 393 -27.53 24.67 0.73
CA TYR A 393 -26.32 24.75 -0.11
C TYR A 393 -26.60 25.39 -1.47
N ASN A 394 -25.78 26.35 -1.85
CA ASN A 394 -25.67 26.82 -3.21
C ASN A 394 -25.07 25.73 -4.10
N ILE A 395 -25.74 25.35 -5.16
CA ILE A 395 -25.32 24.28 -6.06
C ILE A 395 -25.64 24.59 -7.51
N GLU A 396 -24.65 24.51 -8.36
CA GLU A 396 -24.81 24.68 -9.81
C GLU A 396 -25.20 23.39 -10.52
N ARG A 397 -25.29 23.45 -11.86
CA ARG A 397 -25.49 22.24 -12.66
C ARG A 397 -24.26 21.34 -12.56
N PRO A 398 -24.46 20.04 -12.30
CA PRO A 398 -23.34 19.12 -12.24
C PRO A 398 -22.72 18.96 -13.63
N ALA A 399 -21.41 18.77 -13.65
CA ALA A 399 -20.70 18.50 -14.88
C ALA A 399 -20.22 17.06 -14.97
N MET A 400 -19.95 16.64 -16.19
CA MET A 400 -19.45 15.31 -16.52
C MET A 400 -17.93 15.37 -16.58
N LEU A 401 -17.26 14.69 -15.65
CA LEU A 401 -15.83 14.51 -15.69
C LEU A 401 -15.47 13.13 -16.28
N ARG A 402 -14.41 13.09 -17.06
CA ARG A 402 -13.84 11.87 -17.60
C ARG A 402 -12.56 11.54 -16.86
N ALA A 403 -12.47 10.38 -16.22
CA ALA A 403 -11.33 9.98 -15.42
C ALA A 403 -10.01 9.99 -16.19
N ALA A 404 -10.06 9.73 -17.50
CA ALA A 404 -8.87 9.81 -18.35
C ALA A 404 -8.26 11.22 -18.43
N ASP A 405 -9.06 12.27 -18.32
CA ASP A 405 -8.57 13.66 -18.28
C ASP A 405 -7.79 13.97 -16.96
N PHE A 406 -7.76 13.02 -16.04
CA PHE A 406 -7.10 13.09 -14.74
C PHE A 406 -6.08 11.95 -14.52
N GLY A 407 -5.57 11.36 -15.61
CA GLY A 407 -4.47 10.37 -15.56
C GLY A 407 -4.90 8.92 -15.29
N VAL A 408 -6.19 8.60 -15.40
CA VAL A 408 -6.70 7.24 -15.24
C VAL A 408 -6.80 6.56 -16.61
N SER A 409 -6.18 5.39 -16.79
CA SER A 409 -6.19 4.65 -18.07
C SER A 409 -7.54 4.01 -18.39
N GLN A 410 -8.62 4.76 -18.14
CA GLN A 410 -9.99 4.30 -18.33
C GLN A 410 -10.92 5.44 -18.79
N ASN A 411 -11.71 5.20 -19.84
CA ASN A 411 -12.75 6.12 -20.32
C ASN A 411 -13.99 6.02 -19.40
N ARG A 412 -13.80 6.36 -18.13
CA ARG A 412 -14.85 6.37 -17.09
C ARG A 412 -15.38 7.77 -16.92
N ARG A 413 -16.68 7.95 -17.16
CA ARG A 413 -17.36 9.24 -16.99
C ARG A 413 -18.15 9.26 -15.70
N ARG A 414 -18.08 10.38 -14.98
CA ARG A 414 -18.79 10.60 -13.72
C ARG A 414 -19.42 11.97 -13.67
N LEU A 415 -20.62 12.01 -13.13
CA LEU A 415 -21.35 13.25 -12.87
C LEU A 415 -20.98 13.72 -11.46
N VAL A 416 -20.48 14.94 -11.35
CA VAL A 416 -20.03 15.52 -10.09
C VAL A 416 -20.89 16.72 -9.74
N PHE A 417 -21.40 16.72 -8.51
CA PHE A 417 -22.15 17.81 -7.90
C PHE A 417 -21.27 18.42 -6.80
N ILE A 418 -21.15 19.76 -6.78
CA ILE A 418 -20.46 20.49 -5.72
C ILE A 418 -21.44 21.52 -5.17
N GLY A 419 -21.74 21.44 -3.88
CA GLY A 419 -22.50 22.42 -3.13
C GLY A 419 -21.61 23.14 -2.14
N ARG A 420 -21.78 24.45 -1.98
CA ARG A 420 -21.19 25.29 -0.93
C ARG A 420 -22.29 25.80 -0.02
N ARG A 421 -22.09 25.76 1.30
CA ARG A 421 -23.06 26.27 2.27
C ARG A 421 -23.42 27.74 1.91
N GLU A 422 -24.70 28.07 1.97
CA GLU A 422 -25.23 29.33 1.42
C GLU A 422 -24.57 30.58 2.03
N ASP A 423 -24.21 30.53 3.32
CA ASP A 423 -23.52 31.61 4.03
C ASP A 423 -22.08 31.86 3.53
N LEU A 424 -21.48 30.90 2.81
CA LEU A 424 -20.11 30.97 2.29
C LEU A 424 -20.05 31.40 0.81
N GLY A 425 -21.20 31.67 0.17
CA GLY A 425 -21.25 32.15 -1.22
C GLY A 425 -21.43 31.06 -2.28
N PRO A 426 -21.04 31.31 -3.54
CA PRO A 426 -21.26 30.40 -4.67
C PRO A 426 -20.36 29.15 -4.56
N PRO A 427 -20.78 28.01 -5.13
CA PRO A 427 -19.96 26.81 -5.14
C PRO A 427 -18.71 26.98 -6.00
N PRO A 428 -17.59 26.29 -5.67
CA PRO A 428 -16.41 26.24 -6.51
C PRO A 428 -16.72 25.68 -7.90
N PRO A 429 -16.04 26.14 -8.97
CA PRO A 429 -16.11 25.49 -10.28
C PRO A 429 -15.51 24.08 -10.19
N LEU A 430 -15.63 23.31 -11.27
CA LEU A 430 -14.98 22.00 -11.37
C LEU A 430 -13.52 22.15 -11.80
N PRO A 431 -12.64 21.17 -11.44
CA PRO A 431 -11.25 21.22 -11.84
C PRO A 431 -11.08 21.09 -13.35
N GLU A 432 -10.09 21.78 -13.87
CA GLU A 432 -9.64 21.61 -15.25
C GLU A 432 -8.90 20.28 -15.43
N PRO A 433 -8.87 19.71 -16.63
CA PRO A 433 -8.07 18.51 -16.93
C PRO A 433 -6.61 18.68 -16.52
N THR A 434 -6.05 17.63 -15.95
CA THR A 434 -4.63 17.57 -15.56
C THR A 434 -3.78 16.71 -16.51
N HIS A 435 -4.42 15.98 -17.41
CA HIS A 435 -3.79 15.09 -18.39
C HIS A 435 -4.48 15.20 -19.74
N ARG A 436 -3.73 14.93 -20.81
CA ARG A 436 -4.27 14.74 -22.15
C ARG A 436 -4.40 13.25 -22.46
N VAL A 437 -5.46 12.90 -23.19
CA VAL A 437 -5.70 11.49 -23.56
C VAL A 437 -4.90 11.13 -24.81
N PRO A 438 -4.22 9.97 -24.84
CA PRO A 438 -3.47 9.52 -26.01
C PRO A 438 -4.33 9.54 -27.29
N GLY A 439 -3.81 10.11 -28.37
CA GLY A 439 -4.50 10.18 -29.67
C GLY A 439 -5.57 11.26 -29.79
N GLU A 440 -5.91 12.01 -28.73
CA GLU A 440 -6.80 13.16 -28.80
C GLU A 440 -5.98 14.46 -28.97
N GLN A 441 -6.23 15.19 -30.05
CA GLN A 441 -5.62 16.51 -30.29
C GLN A 441 -6.56 17.61 -29.80
N ARG A 442 -6.30 18.16 -28.62
CA ARG A 442 -6.88 19.41 -28.15
C ARG A 442 -5.77 20.46 -28.13
N LEU A 443 -5.93 21.55 -28.87
CA LEU A 443 -4.93 22.63 -28.98
C LEU A 443 -4.54 23.25 -27.63
N THR A 444 -5.45 23.20 -26.66
CA THR A 444 -5.26 23.77 -25.30
C THR A 444 -4.44 22.89 -24.37
N ASP A 445 -4.23 21.60 -24.71
CA ASP A 445 -3.74 20.59 -23.76
C ASP A 445 -2.31 20.10 -24.07
N MET A 446 -1.60 20.74 -25.02
CA MET A 446 -0.26 20.30 -25.48
C MET A 446 0.81 20.28 -24.38
N SER A 447 0.65 21.08 -23.32
CA SER A 447 1.57 21.14 -22.19
C SER A 447 1.29 20.10 -21.09
N LEU A 448 0.11 19.45 -21.14
CA LEU A 448 -0.28 18.48 -20.12
C LEU A 448 0.40 17.13 -20.33
N PRO A 449 0.75 16.43 -19.25
CA PRO A 449 1.24 15.07 -19.34
C PRO A 449 0.21 14.14 -19.97
N GLU A 450 0.68 13.14 -20.68
CA GLU A 450 -0.20 12.15 -21.31
C GLU A 450 -0.73 11.16 -20.26
N THR A 451 -2.02 10.83 -20.34
CA THR A 451 -2.61 9.75 -19.54
C THR A 451 -1.87 8.45 -19.83
N PRO A 452 -1.40 7.70 -18.82
CA PRO A 452 -0.69 6.46 -19.04
C PRO A 452 -1.48 5.50 -19.92
N ARG A 453 -0.81 4.86 -20.89
CA ARG A 453 -1.45 3.85 -21.72
C ARG A 453 -1.71 2.59 -20.89
N LEU A 454 -2.85 1.98 -21.10
CA LEU A 454 -3.25 0.77 -20.38
C LEU A 454 -2.21 -0.35 -20.49
N ALA A 455 -1.69 -0.57 -21.70
CA ALA A 455 -0.67 -1.59 -21.93
C ALA A 455 0.61 -1.36 -21.09
N ASP A 456 1.04 -0.11 -20.93
CA ASP A 456 2.23 0.22 -20.17
C ASP A 456 2.03 0.01 -18.66
N LEU A 457 0.81 0.23 -18.16
CA LEU A 457 0.47 -0.09 -16.78
C LEU A 457 0.49 -1.60 -16.53
N LEU A 458 -0.14 -2.38 -17.41
CA LEU A 458 -0.24 -3.83 -17.25
C LEU A 458 1.12 -4.54 -17.39
N ARG A 459 2.03 -4.03 -18.24
CA ARG A 459 3.40 -4.57 -18.36
C ARG A 459 4.27 -4.42 -17.10
N ARG A 460 3.84 -3.57 -16.14
CA ARG A 460 4.51 -3.45 -14.84
C ARG A 460 4.12 -4.55 -13.85
N LEU A 461 3.05 -5.26 -14.16
CA LEU A 461 2.52 -6.34 -13.34
C LEU A 461 3.00 -7.70 -13.87
N PRO A 462 3.04 -8.75 -13.02
CA PRO A 462 3.42 -10.09 -13.46
C PRO A 462 2.40 -10.66 -14.42
N GLU A 463 2.85 -11.25 -15.52
CA GLU A 463 2.03 -11.95 -16.49
C GLU A 463 1.68 -13.36 -16.00
N LEU A 464 0.74 -13.45 -15.07
CA LEU A 464 0.30 -14.74 -14.53
C LEU A 464 -0.60 -15.50 -15.52
N PRO A 465 -0.40 -16.84 -15.70
CA PRO A 465 -1.27 -17.66 -16.52
C PRO A 465 -2.68 -17.81 -15.93
N PRO A 466 -3.66 -18.38 -16.68
CA PRO A 466 -4.98 -18.68 -16.12
C PRO A 466 -4.92 -19.67 -14.97
N GLY A 467 -5.74 -19.46 -13.93
CA GLY A 467 -5.93 -20.39 -12.83
C GLY A 467 -4.86 -20.34 -11.73
N VAL A 468 -4.04 -19.29 -11.71
CA VAL A 468 -3.07 -19.07 -10.63
C VAL A 468 -3.76 -18.48 -9.41
N ASP A 469 -3.57 -19.12 -8.27
CA ASP A 469 -3.97 -18.57 -6.97
C ASP A 469 -2.85 -17.69 -6.43
N CYS A 470 -3.06 -16.39 -6.49
CA CYS A 470 -2.11 -15.37 -6.04
C CYS A 470 -2.88 -14.19 -5.41
N GLU A 471 -3.53 -14.46 -4.27
CA GLU A 471 -4.10 -13.39 -3.46
C GLU A 471 -2.99 -12.50 -2.89
N HIS A 472 -1.83 -13.09 -2.66
CA HIS A 472 -0.57 -12.44 -2.38
C HIS A 472 0.57 -13.24 -3.02
N GLY A 473 1.50 -12.56 -3.64
CA GLY A 473 2.68 -13.18 -4.26
C GLY A 473 3.81 -12.20 -4.46
N VAL A 474 4.99 -12.75 -4.66
CA VAL A 474 6.20 -12.02 -5.03
C VAL A 474 6.67 -12.53 -6.38
N VAL A 475 6.83 -11.64 -7.34
CA VAL A 475 7.38 -11.94 -8.66
C VAL A 475 8.49 -10.92 -8.93
N ASP A 476 9.69 -11.39 -9.26
CA ASP A 476 10.87 -10.56 -9.49
C ASP A 476 11.17 -9.56 -8.35
N GLY A 477 10.92 -9.98 -7.10
CA GLY A 477 11.15 -9.17 -5.91
C GLY A 477 10.12 -8.06 -5.67
N LYS A 478 8.99 -8.05 -6.41
CA LYS A 478 7.86 -7.16 -6.20
C LYS A 478 6.69 -7.91 -5.61
N GLU A 479 6.07 -7.33 -4.60
CA GLU A 479 4.84 -7.86 -3.98
C GLU A 479 3.60 -7.46 -4.78
N PHE A 480 2.68 -8.40 -4.90
CA PHE A 480 1.38 -8.21 -5.54
C PHE A 480 0.26 -8.76 -4.67
N PHE A 481 -0.80 -7.98 -4.54
CA PHE A 481 -2.01 -8.37 -3.82
C PHE A 481 -3.17 -8.52 -4.80
N ASN A 482 -4.09 -9.46 -4.53
CA ASN A 482 -5.28 -9.70 -5.35
C ASN A 482 -4.96 -9.99 -6.82
N ALA A 483 -3.85 -10.69 -7.08
CA ALA A 483 -3.39 -11.01 -8.42
C ALA A 483 -3.89 -12.38 -8.92
N SER A 484 -4.73 -13.07 -8.14
CA SER A 484 -5.33 -14.35 -8.53
C SER A 484 -6.06 -14.25 -9.86
N THR A 485 -5.81 -15.21 -10.74
CA THR A 485 -6.40 -15.27 -12.08
C THR A 485 -7.47 -16.35 -12.16
N MET A 486 -8.50 -16.10 -12.95
CA MET A 486 -9.58 -17.07 -13.15
C MET A 486 -9.10 -18.26 -14.01
N ALA A 487 -9.40 -19.48 -13.57
CA ALA A 487 -9.27 -20.67 -14.39
C ALA A 487 -10.38 -20.68 -15.44
N HIS A 488 -10.00 -20.82 -16.71
CA HIS A 488 -10.94 -20.95 -17.82
C HIS A 488 -10.87 -22.34 -18.43
N SER A 489 -12.00 -22.90 -18.83
CA SER A 489 -12.01 -24.13 -19.61
C SER A 489 -11.34 -23.91 -20.98
N LYS A 490 -10.84 -24.99 -21.59
CA LYS A 490 -10.23 -24.93 -22.93
C LYS A 490 -11.14 -24.26 -23.96
N ALA A 491 -12.44 -24.57 -23.93
CA ALA A 491 -13.42 -23.96 -24.83
C ALA A 491 -13.55 -22.44 -24.65
N VAL A 492 -13.44 -21.94 -23.42
CA VAL A 492 -13.44 -20.49 -23.12
C VAL A 492 -12.12 -19.85 -23.59
N ILE A 493 -10.97 -20.50 -23.37
CA ILE A 493 -9.68 -20.01 -23.85
C ILE A 493 -9.67 -19.92 -25.37
N ASP A 494 -10.15 -20.95 -26.08
CA ASP A 494 -10.27 -20.97 -27.55
C ASP A 494 -11.19 -19.89 -28.08
N LYS A 495 -12.27 -19.56 -27.35
CA LYS A 495 -13.17 -18.45 -27.67
C LYS A 495 -12.49 -17.10 -27.47
N ILE A 496 -11.84 -16.90 -26.33
CA ILE A 496 -11.16 -15.66 -25.96
C ILE A 496 -9.99 -15.37 -26.92
N SER A 497 -9.23 -16.39 -27.33
CA SER A 497 -8.07 -16.23 -28.21
C SER A 497 -8.40 -15.59 -29.58
N LYS A 498 -9.64 -15.74 -30.04
CA LYS A 498 -10.14 -15.21 -31.32
C LYS A 498 -10.64 -13.76 -31.24
N ILE A 499 -10.78 -13.21 -30.01
CA ILE A 499 -11.30 -11.86 -29.81
C ILE A 499 -10.15 -10.86 -29.93
N LYS A 500 -10.27 -9.88 -30.82
CA LYS A 500 -9.31 -8.79 -30.97
C LYS A 500 -9.44 -7.76 -29.86
N PRO A 501 -8.36 -6.99 -29.53
CA PRO A 501 -8.46 -5.86 -28.62
C PRO A 501 -9.59 -4.89 -29.00
N GLY A 502 -10.41 -4.49 -28.01
CA GLY A 502 -11.58 -3.65 -28.20
C GLY A 502 -12.88 -4.38 -28.55
N ASP A 503 -12.80 -5.63 -29.01
CA ASP A 503 -13.93 -6.42 -29.47
C ASP A 503 -14.49 -7.38 -28.41
N GLY A 504 -15.57 -8.05 -28.78
CA GLY A 504 -16.22 -9.10 -28.00
C GLY A 504 -17.47 -8.63 -27.23
N PRO A 505 -18.30 -9.59 -26.79
CA PRO A 505 -19.49 -9.32 -25.98
C PRO A 505 -19.07 -8.80 -24.58
N ILE A 506 -19.98 -8.15 -23.88
CA ILE A 506 -19.70 -7.56 -22.55
C ILE A 506 -19.03 -8.54 -21.58
N SER A 507 -19.48 -9.82 -21.59
CA SER A 507 -18.96 -10.87 -20.70
C SER A 507 -17.53 -11.32 -21.01
N TYR A 508 -17.03 -11.10 -22.23
CA TYR A 508 -15.69 -11.50 -22.69
C TYR A 508 -15.05 -10.43 -23.57
N ARG A 509 -15.34 -9.16 -23.31
CA ARG A 509 -14.71 -8.08 -24.08
C ARG A 509 -13.23 -8.01 -23.76
N ARG A 510 -12.39 -8.06 -24.81
CA ARG A 510 -10.97 -7.85 -24.67
C ARG A 510 -10.66 -6.36 -24.55
N LEU A 511 -9.81 -6.01 -23.58
CA LEU A 511 -9.38 -4.62 -23.38
C LEU A 511 -8.60 -4.10 -24.59
N GLU A 512 -8.72 -2.82 -24.82
CA GLU A 512 -7.89 -2.06 -25.76
C GLU A 512 -6.48 -1.85 -25.19
N MET A 513 -5.53 -1.37 -26.01
CA MET A 513 -4.14 -1.19 -25.58
C MET A 513 -3.90 0.17 -24.92
N ASP A 514 -4.65 1.19 -25.33
CA ASP A 514 -4.40 2.57 -24.89
C ASP A 514 -5.27 2.97 -23.70
N LEU A 515 -6.57 2.75 -23.78
CA LEU A 515 -7.52 3.21 -22.77
C LEU A 515 -8.64 2.18 -22.55
N ALA A 516 -8.81 1.72 -21.32
CA ALA A 516 -9.90 0.81 -20.98
C ALA A 516 -11.26 1.51 -21.09
N ARG A 517 -12.29 0.75 -21.49
CA ARG A 517 -13.67 1.16 -21.22
C ARG A 517 -13.97 1.07 -19.74
N THR A 518 -15.07 1.70 -19.32
CA THR A 518 -15.50 1.65 -17.92
C THR A 518 -15.63 0.19 -17.44
N LEU A 519 -14.90 -0.16 -16.38
CA LEU A 519 -15.07 -1.43 -15.67
C LEU A 519 -16.46 -1.46 -15.03
N ILE A 520 -17.19 -2.54 -15.25
CA ILE A 520 -18.59 -2.69 -14.83
C ILE A 520 -18.71 -3.79 -13.79
N ALA A 521 -19.39 -3.49 -12.68
CA ALA A 521 -19.59 -4.42 -11.56
C ALA A 521 -20.67 -5.50 -11.79
N GLY A 522 -21.59 -5.30 -12.76
CA GLY A 522 -22.85 -6.06 -12.85
C GLY A 522 -22.75 -7.53 -13.23
N HIS A 523 -21.66 -8.01 -13.79
CA HIS A 523 -21.50 -9.38 -14.26
C HIS A 523 -20.50 -10.24 -13.47
N ARG A 524 -19.94 -9.73 -12.39
CA ARG A 524 -18.89 -10.40 -11.58
C ARG A 524 -17.68 -10.89 -12.42
N ALA A 525 -17.68 -10.68 -13.74
CA ALA A 525 -16.61 -11.04 -14.64
C ALA A 525 -15.86 -9.78 -15.08
N LEU A 526 -14.57 -9.75 -14.83
CA LEU A 526 -13.68 -8.72 -15.34
C LEU A 526 -13.44 -8.94 -16.85
N PRO A 527 -13.07 -7.90 -17.62
CA PRO A 527 -12.80 -8.02 -19.05
C PRO A 527 -11.59 -8.91 -19.34
N VAL A 528 -11.45 -9.31 -20.60
CA VAL A 528 -10.32 -10.10 -21.06
C VAL A 528 -9.08 -9.23 -21.17
N HIS A 529 -7.93 -9.77 -20.74
CA HIS A 529 -6.63 -9.12 -20.82
C HIS A 529 -6.27 -8.76 -22.28
N PRO A 530 -5.59 -7.64 -22.56
CA PRO A 530 -5.33 -7.19 -23.94
C PRO A 530 -4.58 -8.23 -24.80
N TRP A 531 -3.62 -8.95 -24.25
CA TRP A 531 -2.81 -9.95 -24.99
C TRP A 531 -2.81 -11.35 -24.37
N LEU A 532 -3.17 -11.53 -23.08
CA LEU A 532 -3.30 -12.85 -22.47
C LEU A 532 -4.71 -13.44 -22.73
N HIS A 533 -4.80 -14.78 -22.74
CA HIS A 533 -6.06 -15.48 -23.02
C HIS A 533 -6.82 -15.83 -21.73
N ARG A 534 -6.99 -14.79 -20.88
CA ARG A 534 -7.75 -14.86 -19.63
C ARG A 534 -8.42 -13.52 -19.32
N THR A 535 -9.36 -13.52 -18.39
CA THR A 535 -9.83 -12.26 -17.78
C THR A 535 -8.72 -11.64 -16.94
N ILE A 536 -8.77 -10.32 -16.78
CA ILE A 536 -7.83 -9.62 -15.90
C ILE A 536 -8.07 -10.03 -14.45
N SER A 537 -7.01 -9.96 -13.64
CA SER A 537 -7.09 -10.11 -12.19
C SER A 537 -7.69 -8.87 -11.52
N VAL A 538 -8.01 -8.98 -10.23
CA VAL A 538 -8.44 -7.82 -9.43
C VAL A 538 -7.32 -6.78 -9.35
N ARG A 539 -6.06 -7.20 -9.24
CA ARG A 539 -4.89 -6.29 -9.25
C ARG A 539 -4.78 -5.50 -10.54
N GLU A 540 -4.92 -6.17 -11.69
CA GLU A 540 -4.90 -5.51 -12.99
C GLU A 540 -6.06 -4.51 -13.13
N ALA A 541 -7.26 -4.89 -12.67
CA ALA A 541 -8.41 -3.99 -12.64
C ALA A 541 -8.19 -2.78 -11.71
N ALA A 542 -7.58 -2.98 -10.55
CA ALA A 542 -7.26 -1.93 -9.59
C ALA A 542 -6.29 -0.90 -10.16
N VAL A 543 -5.23 -1.35 -10.84
CA VAL A 543 -4.25 -0.47 -11.48
C VAL A 543 -4.87 0.32 -12.62
N ILE A 544 -5.76 -0.30 -13.43
CA ILE A 544 -6.54 0.39 -14.47
C ILE A 544 -7.44 1.49 -13.87
N GLN A 545 -7.99 1.25 -12.68
CA GLN A 545 -8.82 2.21 -11.94
C GLN A 545 -7.98 3.31 -11.25
N GLY A 546 -6.65 3.17 -11.24
CA GLY A 546 -5.72 4.11 -10.62
C GLY A 546 -5.45 3.89 -9.14
N PHE A 547 -5.79 2.71 -8.61
CA PHE A 547 -5.36 2.33 -7.26
C PHE A 547 -3.85 2.03 -7.24
N PRO A 548 -3.14 2.40 -6.18
CA PRO A 548 -1.74 2.06 -6.03
C PRO A 548 -1.54 0.54 -5.85
N GLU A 549 -0.34 0.06 -6.18
CA GLU A 549 -0.02 -1.39 -6.15
C GLU A 549 -0.13 -2.00 -4.74
N TRP A 550 0.09 -1.20 -3.70
CA TRP A 550 -0.03 -1.61 -2.30
C TRP A 550 -1.46 -1.70 -1.76
N PHE A 551 -2.47 -1.21 -2.51
CA PHE A 551 -3.87 -1.21 -2.06
C PHE A 551 -4.45 -2.62 -2.09
N VAL A 552 -4.99 -3.10 -0.98
CA VAL A 552 -5.49 -4.47 -0.81
C VAL A 552 -7.01 -4.50 -0.76
N PHE A 553 -7.63 -5.38 -1.54
CA PHE A 553 -9.07 -5.62 -1.50
C PHE A 553 -9.38 -6.85 -0.65
N ALA A 554 -10.13 -6.67 0.42
CA ALA A 554 -10.61 -7.74 1.29
C ALA A 554 -11.88 -8.39 0.76
N GLY A 555 -12.29 -9.50 1.39
CA GLY A 555 -13.51 -10.22 1.07
C GLY A 555 -13.32 -11.28 -0.01
N SER A 556 -14.44 -11.84 -0.46
CA SER A 556 -14.43 -12.94 -1.41
C SER A 556 -13.95 -12.51 -2.80
N ARG A 557 -13.40 -13.45 -3.57
CA ARG A 557 -13.02 -13.23 -4.98
C ARG A 557 -14.18 -12.77 -5.88
N ALA A 558 -15.42 -13.00 -5.46
CA ALA A 558 -16.61 -12.50 -6.16
C ALA A 558 -16.89 -11.02 -5.83
N ASN A 559 -16.54 -10.55 -4.62
CA ASN A 559 -16.80 -9.20 -4.16
C ASN A 559 -15.66 -8.22 -4.49
N GLN A 560 -14.42 -8.67 -4.55
CA GLN A 560 -13.27 -7.82 -4.89
C GLN A 560 -13.43 -7.08 -6.24
N PRO A 561 -13.84 -7.73 -7.36
CA PRO A 561 -14.09 -7.05 -8.63
C PRO A 561 -15.18 -5.97 -8.54
N LEU A 562 -16.23 -6.22 -7.72
CA LEU A 562 -17.32 -5.27 -7.49
C LEU A 562 -16.80 -4.01 -6.78
N GLN A 563 -15.96 -4.19 -5.77
CA GLN A 563 -15.34 -3.08 -5.03
C GLN A 563 -14.52 -2.19 -5.96
N VAL A 564 -13.66 -2.78 -6.81
CA VAL A 564 -12.87 -2.04 -7.79
C VAL A 564 -13.76 -1.28 -8.77
N ALA A 565 -14.73 -1.96 -9.38
CA ALA A 565 -15.57 -1.38 -10.42
C ALA A 565 -16.50 -0.27 -9.90
N ASN A 566 -16.96 -0.36 -8.63
CA ASN A 566 -17.81 0.65 -7.99
C ASN A 566 -17.02 1.87 -7.51
N ALA A 567 -15.74 1.73 -7.23
CA ALA A 567 -14.93 2.80 -6.67
C ALA A 567 -14.80 4.02 -7.60
N VAL A 568 -14.74 5.19 -6.99
CA VAL A 568 -14.25 6.41 -7.66
C VAL A 568 -12.75 6.27 -7.88
N PRO A 569 -12.22 6.53 -9.09
CA PRO A 569 -10.78 6.44 -9.34
C PRO A 569 -9.99 7.40 -8.45
N PRO A 570 -8.99 6.92 -7.67
CA PRO A 570 -8.22 7.78 -6.79
C PRO A 570 -7.56 8.99 -7.44
N PRO A 571 -7.01 8.94 -8.68
CA PRO A 571 -6.47 10.14 -9.32
C PRO A 571 -7.52 11.21 -9.65
N LEU A 572 -8.74 10.81 -10.05
CA LEU A 572 -9.85 11.74 -10.24
C LEU A 572 -10.27 12.38 -8.91
N ALA A 573 -10.37 11.56 -7.86
CA ALA A 573 -10.67 12.02 -6.51
C ALA A 573 -9.59 12.99 -5.98
N TYR A 574 -8.33 12.70 -6.25
CA TYR A 574 -7.21 13.59 -5.89
C TYR A 574 -7.29 14.94 -6.60
N ALA A 575 -7.61 14.96 -7.90
CA ALA A 575 -7.74 16.21 -8.65
C ALA A 575 -8.90 17.07 -8.11
N LEU A 576 -10.05 16.45 -7.83
CA LEU A 576 -11.19 17.11 -7.17
C LEU A 576 -10.79 17.68 -5.81
N ALA A 577 -10.16 16.87 -4.97
CA ALA A 577 -9.75 17.26 -3.63
C ALA A 577 -8.72 18.41 -3.63
N ARG A 578 -7.71 18.34 -4.50
CA ARG A 578 -6.69 19.41 -4.65
C ARG A 578 -7.32 20.73 -5.07
N HIS A 579 -8.28 20.67 -5.97
CA HIS A 579 -9.01 21.85 -6.42
C HIS A 579 -9.85 22.44 -5.28
N LEU A 580 -10.64 21.61 -4.58
CA LEU A 580 -11.50 22.07 -3.48
C LEU A 580 -10.74 22.55 -2.26
N LEU A 581 -9.54 22.01 -2.01
CA LEU A 581 -8.66 22.44 -0.92
C LEU A 581 -8.33 23.94 -1.01
N HIS A 582 -8.14 24.46 -2.22
CA HIS A 582 -7.87 25.88 -2.47
C HIS A 582 -8.98 26.78 -1.93
N PHE A 583 -10.23 26.40 -2.15
CA PHE A 583 -11.41 27.16 -1.70
C PHE A 583 -11.71 27.06 -0.20
N LEU A 584 -11.07 26.14 0.51
CA LEU A 584 -11.16 26.00 1.96
C LEU A 584 -10.03 26.73 2.71
N THR A 585 -8.96 27.10 2.01
CA THR A 585 -7.75 27.69 2.62
C THR A 585 -7.57 29.18 2.32
N GLU A 586 -8.41 29.77 1.49
CA GLU A 586 -8.37 31.21 1.15
C GLU A 586 -9.24 32.08 2.06
N GLU A 587 -9.82 31.52 3.12
CA GLU A 587 -10.44 32.24 4.23
C GLU A 587 -9.44 32.38 5.37
#